data_25db5fe350b65820523cc613e91e0fa6
#
_entry.id   25db5fe350b65820523cc613e91e0fa6
#
_cell.length_a   1.000
_cell.length_b   1.000
_cell.length_c   1.000
_cell.angle_alpha   90.00
_cell.angle_beta   90.00
_cell.angle_gamma   90.00
#
_symmetry.space_group_name_H-M   'P 1'
#
loop_
_entity.id
_entity.type
_entity.pdbx_description
1 polymer ?
#
loop_
_entity_poly.entity_id
_entity_poly.type
_entity_poly.pdbx_seq_one_letter_code
_entity_poly.pdbx_strand_id
1 'polypeptide(L)'
;YKLDTTTGVEITNQLDHANGGLQYLSRSDWTGTWPTVDGEVSDQISTWGNPINGTDASGKAASYTYRKTISKEDLAKLDSFDSLNTTDPSTLTDELVYGKDNGLGLIDMRGLDYNDPKWNDLLDQLTPSDYQTLITQSGYGTAAIKSVDKPSTTDRDAATGLVNYGVDASGNFYFKGNITHCGVIVLAQTYNDDLATHYGENIGDESYYLDVDGWYAPAVNMHRTAFSGRNSEYYSEDPFIGGHIASLECEGVASRGMYVFVKHYAINDQEDHRGDREGQYSIATFLNEQAAREIYLKPFEMCVKSDKVEMNYAKDNGDGTYSNATTEIPSVTGIMTSFNRVGYTWAGGNYNMITGLLRNEWGFHGFIITDNANTGVFMDAGQMIQAGADGKLTNLPTGARYTFNKNDVSDYHYGREAVHNILYTIA
;
A
#
# COMPACT_ATOMS: atom_id res chain seq x y z
N TYR A 1 2.34 -14.80 -21.55
CA TYR A 1 1.90 -13.68 -22.38
C TYR A 1 3.02 -12.66 -22.42
N LYS A 2 3.23 -12.02 -23.59
CA LYS A 2 4.24 -10.96 -23.72
C LYS A 2 3.69 -9.59 -23.35
N LEU A 3 2.37 -9.42 -23.38
CA LEU A 3 1.70 -8.17 -23.09
C LEU A 3 0.68 -8.37 -21.98
N ASP A 4 0.57 -7.41 -21.11
CA ASP A 4 -0.52 -7.32 -20.14
C ASP A 4 -1.86 -7.20 -20.89
N THR A 5 -2.85 -7.96 -20.46
CA THR A 5 -4.15 -8.03 -21.17
C THR A 5 -5.03 -6.80 -20.96
N THR A 6 -4.79 -6.05 -19.91
CA THR A 6 -5.57 -4.83 -19.57
C THR A 6 -4.95 -3.59 -20.20
N THR A 7 -3.64 -3.42 -20.04
CA THR A 7 -2.93 -2.20 -20.48
C THR A 7 -2.26 -2.34 -21.85
N GLY A 8 -2.01 -3.57 -22.30
CA GLY A 8 -1.23 -3.82 -23.51
C GLY A 8 0.28 -3.55 -23.35
N VAL A 9 0.74 -3.26 -22.15
CA VAL A 9 2.15 -3.02 -21.85
C VAL A 9 2.93 -4.33 -21.88
N GLU A 10 4.18 -4.30 -22.34
CA GLU A 10 5.04 -5.47 -22.34
C GLU A 10 5.37 -5.91 -20.91
N ILE A 11 5.12 -7.20 -20.61
CA ILE A 11 5.48 -7.81 -19.33
C ILE A 11 6.98 -8.08 -19.35
N THR A 12 7.71 -7.38 -18.49
CA THR A 12 9.16 -7.51 -18.33
C THR A 12 9.50 -7.96 -16.92
N ASN A 13 10.72 -8.45 -16.74
CA ASN A 13 11.20 -8.89 -15.43
C ASN A 13 11.48 -7.67 -14.54
N GLN A 14 10.75 -7.55 -13.44
CA GLN A 14 10.84 -6.42 -12.50
C GLN A 14 11.55 -6.78 -11.20
N LEU A 15 11.75 -8.08 -10.90
CA LEU A 15 12.19 -8.54 -9.58
C LEU A 15 13.57 -9.22 -9.57
N ASP A 16 14.39 -9.03 -10.61
CA ASP A 16 15.76 -9.56 -10.66
C ASP A 16 16.60 -9.16 -9.45
N HIS A 17 16.41 -7.94 -8.92
CA HIS A 17 17.07 -7.44 -7.73
C HIS A 17 16.71 -8.21 -6.46
N ALA A 18 15.59 -8.93 -6.46
CA ALA A 18 15.10 -9.71 -5.32
C ALA A 18 15.44 -11.21 -5.44
N ASN A 19 16.09 -11.66 -6.50
CA ASN A 19 16.41 -13.06 -6.69
C ASN A 19 17.44 -13.60 -5.67
N GLY A 20 18.35 -12.77 -5.18
CA GLY A 20 19.27 -13.11 -4.09
C GLY A 20 20.24 -14.25 -4.37
N GLY A 21 20.32 -14.76 -5.59
CA GLY A 21 21.14 -15.91 -5.94
C GLY A 21 20.73 -17.22 -5.26
N LEU A 22 19.48 -17.30 -4.79
CA LEU A 22 18.95 -18.47 -4.10
C LEU A 22 18.65 -19.62 -5.06
N GLN A 23 18.79 -20.84 -4.57
CA GLN A 23 18.31 -22.02 -5.28
C GLN A 23 16.84 -22.24 -4.93
N TYR A 24 16.00 -22.23 -5.96
CA TYR A 24 14.56 -22.46 -5.80
C TYR A 24 14.19 -23.91 -6.07
N LEU A 25 13.11 -24.38 -5.42
CA LEU A 25 12.48 -25.64 -5.79
C LEU A 25 12.01 -25.60 -7.24
N SER A 26 12.33 -26.66 -7.98
CA SER A 26 11.85 -26.83 -9.35
C SER A 26 11.03 -28.10 -9.46
N ARG A 27 9.94 -28.04 -10.21
CA ARG A 27 9.14 -29.21 -10.58
C ARG A 27 9.68 -29.94 -11.80
N SER A 28 10.65 -29.36 -12.50
CA SER A 28 11.15 -29.92 -13.75
C SER A 28 11.86 -31.27 -13.57
N ASP A 29 12.59 -31.43 -12.49
CA ASP A 29 13.39 -32.64 -12.25
C ASP A 29 13.31 -33.18 -10.81
N TRP A 30 12.87 -32.39 -9.87
CA TRP A 30 12.79 -32.71 -8.44
C TRP A 30 14.15 -33.09 -7.81
N THR A 31 15.26 -32.82 -8.50
CA THR A 31 16.60 -33.16 -8.05
C THR A 31 17.37 -31.94 -7.59
N GLY A 32 18.04 -32.05 -6.45
CA GLY A 32 18.89 -30.99 -5.93
C GLY A 32 18.19 -29.65 -5.66
N THR A 33 16.88 -29.68 -5.54
CA THR A 33 16.05 -28.46 -5.48
C THR A 33 15.61 -28.11 -4.06
N TRP A 34 15.87 -28.98 -3.10
CA TRP A 34 15.57 -28.67 -1.71
C TRP A 34 16.62 -27.71 -1.17
N PRO A 35 16.20 -26.60 -0.55
CA PRO A 35 17.12 -25.66 0.06
C PRO A 35 17.99 -26.37 1.10
N THR A 36 19.29 -26.20 1.01
CA THR A 36 20.21 -26.63 2.05
C THR A 36 20.32 -25.53 3.10
N VAL A 37 20.43 -25.92 4.36
CA VAL A 37 20.72 -24.95 5.43
C VAL A 37 22.14 -24.46 5.23
N ASP A 38 22.28 -23.15 4.95
CA ASP A 38 23.57 -22.47 4.82
C ASP A 38 23.78 -21.58 6.04
N GLY A 39 24.62 -22.01 6.95
CA GLY A 39 24.93 -21.33 8.20
C GLY A 39 24.75 -22.18 9.44
N GLU A 40 25.00 -21.63 10.61
CA GLU A 40 24.88 -22.35 11.87
C GLU A 40 23.43 -22.40 12.33
N VAL A 41 22.97 -23.60 12.67
CA VAL A 41 21.70 -23.80 13.41
C VAL A 41 22.01 -23.62 14.88
N SER A 42 21.48 -22.58 15.48
CA SER A 42 21.61 -22.32 16.92
C SER A 42 20.44 -22.97 17.68
N ASP A 43 20.72 -23.52 18.85
CA ASP A 43 19.70 -23.99 19.77
C ASP A 43 19.03 -22.87 20.58
N GLN A 44 19.35 -21.62 20.27
CA GLN A 44 18.80 -20.45 20.92
C GLN A 44 17.71 -19.77 20.10
N ILE A 45 16.55 -19.65 20.70
CA ILE A 45 15.46 -18.73 20.41
C ILE A 45 14.87 -18.83 19.00
N SER A 46 13.67 -19.39 18.93
CA SER A 46 12.83 -19.16 17.74
C SER A 46 12.54 -17.67 17.60
N THR A 47 12.48 -17.19 16.37
CA THR A 47 12.12 -15.82 16.05
C THR A 47 10.72 -15.43 16.56
N TRP A 48 9.89 -16.39 16.91
CA TRP A 48 8.53 -16.18 17.43
C TRP A 48 8.43 -16.22 18.97
N GLY A 49 9.58 -16.33 19.66
CA GLY A 49 9.62 -16.32 21.13
C GLY A 49 9.04 -17.55 21.80
N ASN A 50 8.49 -18.50 21.06
CA ASN A 50 7.93 -19.75 21.56
C ASN A 50 8.74 -20.96 21.06
N PRO A 51 9.04 -21.91 21.93
CA PRO A 51 9.67 -23.17 21.52
C PRO A 51 8.67 -24.01 20.72
N ILE A 52 8.95 -24.19 19.45
CA ILE A 52 8.10 -25.01 18.56
C ILE A 52 8.22 -26.50 18.91
N ASN A 53 9.34 -26.92 19.49
CA ASN A 53 9.71 -28.33 19.65
C ASN A 53 9.79 -28.81 21.10
N GLY A 54 9.10 -28.19 22.02
CA GLY A 54 9.08 -28.61 23.42
C GLY A 54 10.30 -28.17 24.23
N THR A 55 10.67 -28.93 25.21
CA THR A 55 11.80 -28.65 26.11
C THR A 55 12.98 -29.55 25.81
N ASP A 56 14.19 -29.02 25.96
CA ASP A 56 15.41 -29.80 25.95
C ASP A 56 15.53 -30.71 27.20
N ALA A 57 16.60 -31.52 27.26
CA ALA A 57 16.84 -32.41 28.37
C ALA A 57 17.02 -31.71 29.74
N SER A 58 17.21 -30.40 29.76
CA SER A 58 17.31 -29.58 30.98
C SER A 58 15.96 -28.96 31.38
N GLY A 59 14.89 -29.23 30.64
CA GLY A 59 13.58 -28.62 30.83
C GLY A 59 13.46 -27.22 30.29
N LYS A 60 14.48 -26.72 29.56
CA LYS A 60 14.46 -25.44 28.92
C LYS A 60 13.82 -25.55 27.53
N ALA A 61 13.10 -24.53 27.13
CA ALA A 61 12.46 -24.46 25.83
C ALA A 61 13.49 -24.64 24.71
N ALA A 62 13.35 -25.72 23.92
CA ALA A 62 14.16 -25.95 22.75
C ALA A 62 13.73 -25.01 21.61
N SER A 63 14.68 -24.34 20.99
CA SER A 63 14.42 -23.47 19.86
C SER A 63 15.47 -23.70 18.78
N TYR A 64 15.02 -23.63 17.54
CA TYR A 64 15.89 -23.68 16.38
C TYR A 64 15.95 -22.31 15.75
N THR A 65 17.11 -21.69 15.78
CA THR A 65 17.36 -20.42 15.09
C THR A 65 18.44 -20.64 14.05
N TYR A 66 18.09 -20.42 12.81
CA TYR A 66 19.07 -20.27 11.74
C TYR A 66 19.66 -18.87 11.81
N ARG A 67 20.97 -18.75 11.82
CA ARG A 67 21.69 -17.50 11.81
C ARG A 67 22.75 -17.51 10.73
N LYS A 68 22.77 -16.45 9.92
CA LYS A 68 23.83 -16.15 8.97
C LYS A 68 24.37 -14.77 9.28
N THR A 69 25.68 -14.63 9.30
CA THR A 69 26.29 -13.30 9.41
C THR A 69 26.10 -12.55 8.11
N ILE A 70 25.46 -11.38 8.18
CA ILE A 70 25.34 -10.50 7.03
C ILE A 70 26.71 -9.97 6.61
N SER A 71 26.97 -9.91 5.32
CA SER A 71 28.19 -9.31 4.78
C SER A 71 28.15 -7.79 4.94
N LYS A 72 29.34 -7.13 4.93
CA LYS A 72 29.39 -5.66 4.92
C LYS A 72 28.76 -5.05 3.67
N GLU A 73 28.82 -5.76 2.56
CA GLU A 73 28.22 -5.36 1.29
C GLU A 73 26.69 -5.40 1.38
N ASP A 74 26.13 -6.46 1.94
CA ASP A 74 24.68 -6.57 2.10
C ASP A 74 24.15 -5.59 3.15
N LEU A 75 24.91 -5.35 4.22
CA LEU A 75 24.56 -4.31 5.19
C LEU A 75 24.51 -2.92 4.54
N ALA A 76 25.46 -2.60 3.66
CA ALA A 76 25.46 -1.33 2.94
C ALA A 76 24.25 -1.18 2.00
N LYS A 77 23.75 -2.30 1.44
CA LYS A 77 22.50 -2.29 0.65
C LYS A 77 21.28 -2.00 1.52
N LEU A 78 21.24 -2.53 2.75
CA LEU A 78 20.16 -2.24 3.72
C LEU A 78 20.20 -0.78 4.22
N ASP A 79 21.39 -0.18 4.29
CA ASP A 79 21.56 1.22 4.67
C ASP A 79 21.26 2.20 3.52
N SER A 80 21.07 1.70 2.31
CA SER A 80 20.79 2.52 1.13
C SER A 80 19.33 2.92 1.05
N PHE A 81 19.08 4.15 0.61
CA PHE A 81 17.76 4.66 0.20
C PHE A 81 17.61 4.67 -1.33
N ASP A 82 18.29 3.77 -2.02
CA ASP A 82 18.18 3.59 -3.46
C ASP A 82 16.79 3.06 -3.81
N SER A 83 16.06 3.82 -4.60
CA SER A 83 14.72 3.46 -5.08
C SER A 83 14.74 2.50 -6.28
N LEU A 84 15.90 2.19 -6.83
CA LEU A 84 16.08 1.48 -8.11
C LEU A 84 15.57 2.28 -9.33
N ASN A 85 15.21 3.53 -9.17
CA ASN A 85 14.87 4.41 -10.28
C ASN A 85 16.14 4.82 -11.00
N THR A 86 16.27 4.42 -12.26
CA THR A 86 17.45 4.70 -13.09
C THR A 86 17.32 5.97 -13.94
N THR A 87 16.26 6.74 -13.76
CA THR A 87 16.06 8.02 -14.45
C THR A 87 17.17 8.99 -14.05
N ASP A 88 17.90 9.51 -15.03
CA ASP A 88 18.89 10.56 -14.78
C ASP A 88 18.16 11.87 -14.44
N PRO A 89 18.28 12.40 -13.21
CA PRO A 89 17.62 13.65 -12.83
C PRO A 89 17.93 14.83 -13.72
N SER A 90 19.10 14.83 -14.38
CA SER A 90 19.49 15.92 -15.31
C SER A 90 18.66 15.95 -16.60
N THR A 91 17.91 14.89 -16.89
CA THR A 91 17.00 14.84 -18.05
C THR A 91 15.60 15.41 -17.75
N LEU A 92 15.29 15.67 -16.49
CA LEU A 92 14.04 16.29 -16.07
C LEU A 92 14.07 17.77 -16.41
N THR A 93 13.02 18.23 -17.09
CA THR A 93 12.92 19.60 -17.63
C THR A 93 11.64 20.30 -17.19
N ASP A 94 11.02 19.86 -16.11
CA ASP A 94 9.80 20.46 -15.60
C ASP A 94 10.00 21.93 -15.23
N GLU A 95 9.05 22.77 -15.62
CA GLU A 95 8.96 24.14 -15.14
C GLU A 95 8.39 24.15 -13.73
N LEU A 96 9.09 24.79 -12.80
CA LEU A 96 8.66 24.88 -11.40
C LEU A 96 7.51 25.89 -11.26
N VAL A 97 6.29 25.40 -11.10
CA VAL A 97 5.09 26.23 -11.03
C VAL A 97 4.38 26.00 -9.69
N TYR A 98 4.11 27.08 -8.97
CA TYR A 98 3.42 27.05 -7.69
C TYR A 98 2.51 28.26 -7.50
N GLY A 99 1.43 28.09 -6.77
CA GLY A 99 0.60 29.16 -6.23
C GLY A 99 -0.08 30.02 -7.29
N LYS A 100 -0.36 29.50 -8.50
CA LYS A 100 -1.23 30.19 -9.46
C LYS A 100 -2.63 30.30 -8.89
N ASP A 101 -3.36 31.32 -9.35
CA ASP A 101 -4.78 31.47 -9.08
C ASP A 101 -5.56 31.16 -10.36
N ASN A 102 -5.91 29.88 -10.54
CA ASN A 102 -6.70 29.42 -11.67
C ASN A 102 -8.19 29.28 -11.30
N GLY A 103 -8.57 29.58 -10.04
CA GLY A 103 -9.94 29.57 -9.55
C GLY A 103 -10.58 28.18 -9.49
N LEU A 104 -9.77 27.11 -9.36
CA LEU A 104 -10.24 25.73 -9.33
C LEU A 104 -10.22 25.18 -7.89
N GLY A 105 -11.28 24.48 -7.53
CA GLY A 105 -11.33 23.63 -6.35
C GLY A 105 -11.22 22.15 -6.72
N LEU A 106 -10.88 21.29 -5.75
CA LEU A 106 -10.81 19.86 -5.98
C LEU A 106 -12.14 19.27 -6.47
N ILE A 107 -13.26 19.86 -6.04
CA ILE A 107 -14.61 19.47 -6.47
C ILE A 107 -14.80 19.57 -8.00
N ASP A 108 -14.08 20.46 -8.68
CA ASP A 108 -14.15 20.65 -10.12
C ASP A 108 -13.47 19.51 -10.91
N MET A 109 -12.73 18.63 -10.21
CA MET A 109 -12.04 17.48 -10.80
C MET A 109 -12.87 16.20 -10.74
N ARG A 110 -13.99 16.21 -10.03
CA ARG A 110 -14.84 15.03 -9.83
C ARG A 110 -15.28 14.43 -11.17
N GLY A 111 -14.99 13.13 -11.35
CA GLY A 111 -15.35 12.38 -12.56
C GLY A 111 -14.49 12.65 -13.79
N LEU A 112 -13.41 13.44 -13.67
CA LEU A 112 -12.44 13.63 -14.76
C LEU A 112 -11.48 12.43 -14.84
N ASP A 113 -11.10 12.09 -16.07
CA ASP A 113 -10.04 11.12 -16.28
C ASP A 113 -8.71 11.58 -15.65
N TYR A 114 -7.89 10.60 -15.22
CA TYR A 114 -6.59 10.88 -14.63
C TYR A 114 -5.70 11.78 -15.49
N ASN A 115 -5.75 11.62 -16.81
CA ASN A 115 -4.96 12.39 -17.77
C ASN A 115 -5.67 13.65 -18.29
N ASP A 116 -6.79 14.08 -17.70
CA ASP A 116 -7.45 15.32 -18.12
C ASP A 116 -6.53 16.51 -17.89
N PRO A 117 -6.29 17.36 -18.91
CA PRO A 117 -5.35 18.49 -18.80
C PRO A 117 -5.72 19.51 -17.71
N LYS A 118 -6.98 19.55 -17.27
CA LYS A 118 -7.45 20.43 -16.19
C LYS A 118 -6.75 20.13 -14.86
N TRP A 119 -6.27 18.89 -14.66
CA TRP A 119 -5.44 18.55 -13.50
C TRP A 119 -4.18 19.42 -13.40
N ASN A 120 -3.55 19.77 -14.53
CA ASN A 120 -2.38 20.64 -14.52
C ASN A 120 -2.70 22.02 -13.97
N ASP A 121 -3.85 22.58 -14.35
CA ASP A 121 -4.30 23.89 -13.86
C ASP A 121 -4.58 23.86 -12.34
N LEU A 122 -5.17 22.78 -11.82
CA LEU A 122 -5.38 22.60 -10.39
C LEU A 122 -4.04 22.47 -9.64
N LEU A 123 -3.14 21.59 -10.12
CA LEU A 123 -1.85 21.34 -9.50
C LEU A 123 -0.94 22.56 -9.47
N ASP A 124 -1.06 23.45 -10.44
CA ASP A 124 -0.32 24.73 -10.50
C ASP A 124 -0.71 25.69 -9.36
N GLN A 125 -1.89 25.51 -8.75
CA GLN A 125 -2.32 26.30 -7.59
C GLN A 125 -1.65 25.88 -6.28
N LEU A 126 -1.12 24.65 -6.20
CA LEU A 126 -0.51 24.14 -5.00
C LEU A 126 0.75 24.93 -4.62
N THR A 127 0.93 25.14 -3.34
CA THR A 127 2.15 25.73 -2.78
C THR A 127 3.18 24.66 -2.39
N PRO A 128 4.47 24.99 -2.24
CA PRO A 128 5.46 24.04 -1.73
C PRO A 128 5.11 23.45 -0.37
N SER A 129 4.38 24.18 0.46
CA SER A 129 3.88 23.69 1.75
C SER A 129 2.81 22.62 1.58
N ASP A 130 1.98 22.73 0.54
CA ASP A 130 0.93 21.75 0.24
C ASP A 130 1.55 20.42 -0.20
N TYR A 131 2.58 20.47 -1.07
CA TYR A 131 3.39 19.31 -1.43
C TYR A 131 3.97 18.63 -0.18
N GLN A 132 4.68 19.40 0.66
CA GLN A 132 5.25 18.89 1.91
C GLN A 132 4.19 18.19 2.77
N THR A 133 3.03 18.81 2.94
CA THR A 133 1.96 18.30 3.80
C THR A 133 1.36 17.01 3.26
N LEU A 134 0.98 16.99 1.97
CA LEU A 134 0.36 15.82 1.35
C LEU A 134 1.31 14.62 1.31
N ILE A 135 2.58 14.82 0.98
CA ILE A 135 3.57 13.74 0.90
C ILE A 135 3.91 13.18 2.29
N THR A 136 4.01 14.02 3.31
CA THR A 136 4.63 13.62 4.58
C THR A 136 3.68 13.45 5.75
N GLN A 137 2.40 13.82 5.62
CA GLN A 137 1.43 13.80 6.71
C GLN A 137 0.08 13.22 6.25
N SER A 138 0.12 12.00 5.72
CA SER A 138 -1.06 11.28 5.23
C SER A 138 -1.53 10.18 6.20
N GLY A 139 -1.26 10.33 7.49
CA GLY A 139 -1.60 9.34 8.50
C GLY A 139 -3.04 9.44 8.99
N TYR A 140 -3.83 8.40 8.78
CA TYR A 140 -5.25 8.27 9.15
C TYR A 140 -6.14 9.37 8.55
N GLY A 141 -5.78 9.82 7.37
CA GLY A 141 -6.43 10.86 6.61
C GLY A 141 -5.44 11.90 6.10
N THR A 142 -5.90 12.79 5.26
CA THR A 142 -5.10 13.87 4.66
C THR A 142 -5.60 15.23 5.09
N ALA A 143 -4.69 16.19 5.25
CA ALA A 143 -5.03 17.55 5.66
C ALA A 143 -5.88 18.29 4.63
N ALA A 144 -6.64 19.28 5.08
CA ALA A 144 -7.28 20.25 4.18
C ALA A 144 -6.21 21.11 3.49
N ILE A 145 -6.38 21.32 2.18
CA ILE A 145 -5.48 22.14 1.34
C ILE A 145 -6.28 23.31 0.75
N LYS A 146 -6.03 24.49 1.28
CA LYS A 146 -6.82 25.69 0.94
C LYS A 146 -6.61 26.16 -0.49
N SER A 147 -5.43 25.98 -1.06
CA SER A 147 -5.08 26.43 -2.42
C SER A 147 -5.95 25.79 -3.51
N VAL A 148 -6.60 24.66 -3.20
CA VAL A 148 -7.45 23.89 -4.12
C VAL A 148 -8.76 23.47 -3.47
N ASP A 149 -9.18 24.11 -2.38
CA ASP A 149 -10.41 23.83 -1.62
C ASP A 149 -10.62 22.35 -1.28
N LYS A 150 -9.50 21.60 -1.10
CA LYS A 150 -9.55 20.22 -0.68
C LYS A 150 -9.94 20.12 0.80
N PRO A 151 -11.00 19.37 1.17
CA PRO A 151 -11.30 19.10 2.57
C PRO A 151 -10.26 18.18 3.21
N SER A 152 -10.23 18.12 4.54
CA SER A 152 -9.55 17.03 5.24
C SER A 152 -10.31 15.73 5.05
N THR A 153 -9.58 14.61 5.02
CA THR A 153 -10.18 13.27 5.01
C THR A 153 -9.90 12.52 6.30
N THR A 154 -10.69 11.50 6.57
CA THR A 154 -10.55 10.61 7.71
C THR A 154 -10.46 9.16 7.21
N ASP A 155 -9.35 8.50 7.47
CA ASP A 155 -9.16 7.09 7.11
C ASP A 155 -9.16 6.21 8.36
N ARG A 156 -9.63 4.97 8.25
CA ARG A 156 -9.67 4.03 9.37
C ARG A 156 -9.11 2.67 8.98
N ASP A 157 -8.56 2.02 9.99
CA ASP A 157 -7.97 0.68 9.87
C ASP A 157 -8.98 -0.38 10.35
N ALA A 158 -8.81 -1.56 10.00
CA ALA A 158 -9.20 -2.89 10.43
C ALA A 158 -9.66 -3.76 9.25
N ALA A 159 -9.39 -5.06 9.32
CA ALA A 159 -9.73 -6.00 8.26
C ALA A 159 -11.23 -6.39 8.22
N THR A 160 -11.97 -6.13 9.29
CA THR A 160 -13.34 -6.63 9.48
C THR A 160 -14.35 -5.54 9.84
N GLY A 161 -14.10 -4.32 9.40
CA GLY A 161 -14.93 -3.15 9.68
C GLY A 161 -14.09 -1.89 9.86
N LEU A 162 -14.66 -0.85 10.48
CA LEU A 162 -14.00 0.43 10.67
C LEU A 162 -13.68 0.64 12.15
N VAL A 163 -12.40 0.60 12.53
CA VAL A 163 -11.97 0.97 13.89
C VAL A 163 -12.01 2.48 14.04
N ASN A 164 -13.17 3.01 14.36
CA ASN A 164 -13.35 4.42 14.62
C ASN A 164 -13.38 4.69 16.14
N TYR A 165 -12.51 5.57 16.59
CA TYR A 165 -12.40 5.92 18.01
C TYR A 165 -12.39 7.44 18.21
N GLY A 166 -12.81 7.87 19.39
CA GLY A 166 -12.67 9.22 19.86
C GLY A 166 -11.79 9.26 21.11
N VAL A 167 -11.45 10.46 21.52
CA VAL A 167 -10.75 10.73 22.78
C VAL A 167 -11.65 11.61 23.63
N ASP A 168 -11.92 11.19 24.85
CA ASP A 168 -12.73 11.98 25.78
C ASP A 168 -11.92 13.17 26.37
N ALA A 169 -12.59 14.02 27.13
CA ALA A 169 -11.97 15.19 27.76
C ALA A 169 -10.84 14.84 28.76
N SER A 170 -10.75 13.59 29.18
CA SER A 170 -9.72 13.06 30.09
C SER A 170 -8.57 12.39 29.35
N GLY A 171 -8.63 12.33 27.99
CA GLY A 171 -7.63 11.69 27.15
C GLY A 171 -7.80 10.18 26.98
N ASN A 172 -8.93 9.59 27.40
CA ASN A 172 -9.19 8.17 27.22
C ASN A 172 -9.77 7.90 25.83
N PHE A 173 -9.31 6.80 25.20
CA PHE A 173 -9.89 6.33 23.95
C PHE A 173 -11.24 5.64 24.19
N TYR A 174 -12.18 5.88 23.30
CA TYR A 174 -13.44 5.15 23.24
C TYR A 174 -13.85 4.87 21.79
N PHE A 175 -14.56 3.78 21.56
CA PHE A 175 -15.08 3.43 20.23
C PHE A 175 -16.36 4.19 19.90
N LYS A 176 -16.46 4.65 18.65
CA LYS A 176 -17.61 5.41 18.13
C LYS A 176 -18.47 4.51 17.25
N GLY A 177 -19.28 3.65 17.86
CA GLY A 177 -20.32 2.90 17.13
C GLY A 177 -19.77 1.93 16.07
N ASN A 178 -18.59 1.35 16.27
CA ASN A 178 -18.02 0.39 15.35
C ASN A 178 -18.88 -0.88 15.27
N ILE A 179 -19.03 -1.40 14.05
CA ILE A 179 -19.53 -2.73 13.80
C ILE A 179 -18.34 -3.61 13.41
N THR A 180 -18.31 -4.82 13.91
CA THR A 180 -17.32 -5.83 13.52
C THR A 180 -18.03 -6.93 12.74
N HIS A 181 -17.63 -7.10 11.50
CA HIS A 181 -18.12 -8.18 10.62
C HIS A 181 -17.36 -9.49 10.90
N CYS A 182 -17.76 -10.57 10.24
CA CYS A 182 -17.04 -11.83 10.32
C CYS A 182 -15.62 -11.68 9.74
N GLY A 183 -14.69 -12.53 10.20
CA GLY A 183 -13.33 -12.54 9.67
C GLY A 183 -13.30 -12.84 8.18
N VAL A 184 -12.42 -12.18 7.43
CA VAL A 184 -12.30 -12.33 5.98
C VAL A 184 -11.96 -13.77 5.54
N ILE A 185 -11.34 -14.57 6.40
CA ILE A 185 -11.16 -16.01 6.18
C ILE A 185 -12.53 -16.71 6.04
N VAL A 186 -13.48 -16.37 6.91
CA VAL A 186 -14.82 -16.94 6.87
C VAL A 186 -15.54 -16.50 5.60
N LEU A 187 -15.41 -15.22 5.24
CA LEU A 187 -15.96 -14.69 4.00
C LEU A 187 -15.41 -15.45 2.78
N ALA A 188 -14.10 -15.62 2.69
CA ALA A 188 -13.44 -16.34 1.59
C ALA A 188 -13.90 -17.81 1.49
N GLN A 189 -14.12 -18.48 2.62
CA GLN A 189 -14.57 -19.87 2.66
C GLN A 189 -16.03 -20.06 2.23
N THR A 190 -16.80 -19.00 2.08
CA THR A 190 -18.16 -19.09 1.55
C THR A 190 -18.20 -19.36 0.05
N TYR A 191 -17.16 -18.97 -0.68
CA TYR A 191 -17.13 -18.98 -2.16
C TYR A 191 -18.34 -18.27 -2.77
N ASN A 192 -18.83 -17.23 -2.11
CA ASN A 192 -20.07 -16.54 -2.47
C ASN A 192 -19.78 -15.09 -2.87
N ASP A 193 -19.87 -14.83 -4.16
CA ASP A 193 -19.56 -13.53 -4.76
C ASP A 193 -20.51 -12.44 -4.29
N ASP A 194 -21.84 -12.73 -4.27
CA ASP A 194 -22.84 -11.78 -3.81
C ASP A 194 -22.59 -11.36 -2.35
N LEU A 195 -22.19 -12.33 -1.51
CA LEU A 195 -21.89 -12.05 -0.10
C LEU A 195 -20.64 -11.18 0.04
N ALA A 196 -19.62 -11.39 -0.79
CA ALA A 196 -18.40 -10.58 -0.79
C ALA A 196 -18.72 -9.12 -1.16
N THR A 197 -19.50 -8.90 -2.20
CA THR A 197 -19.96 -7.57 -2.60
C THR A 197 -20.78 -6.91 -1.50
N HIS A 198 -21.77 -7.61 -0.93
CA HIS A 198 -22.59 -7.09 0.17
C HIS A 198 -21.78 -6.79 1.45
N TYR A 199 -20.72 -7.55 1.70
CA TYR A 199 -19.81 -7.26 2.82
C TYR A 199 -19.17 -5.89 2.64
N GLY A 200 -18.65 -5.61 1.43
CA GLY A 200 -18.08 -4.31 1.07
C GLY A 200 -19.13 -3.18 1.13
N GLU A 201 -20.32 -3.41 0.58
CA GLU A 201 -21.43 -2.44 0.63
C GLU A 201 -21.78 -2.03 2.07
N ASN A 202 -21.86 -2.99 2.99
CA ASN A 202 -22.14 -2.72 4.40
C ASN A 202 -21.07 -1.86 5.05
N ILE A 203 -19.79 -2.13 4.77
CA ILE A 203 -18.67 -1.31 5.29
C ILE A 203 -18.74 0.11 4.70
N GLY A 204 -19.04 0.23 3.42
CA GLY A 204 -19.22 1.52 2.77
C GLY A 204 -20.42 2.31 3.33
N ASP A 205 -21.52 1.66 3.62
CA ASP A 205 -22.68 2.28 4.28
C ASP A 205 -22.34 2.76 5.71
N GLU A 206 -21.58 1.96 6.46
CA GLU A 206 -21.10 2.36 7.80
C GLU A 206 -20.17 3.58 7.75
N SER A 207 -19.34 3.69 6.72
CA SER A 207 -18.40 4.80 6.56
C SER A 207 -19.12 6.15 6.56
N TYR A 208 -20.25 6.24 5.89
CA TYR A 208 -21.10 7.42 5.85
C TYR A 208 -21.59 7.84 7.24
N TYR A 209 -22.03 6.90 8.08
CA TYR A 209 -22.51 7.20 9.44
C TYR A 209 -21.37 7.52 10.41
N LEU A 210 -20.17 7.03 10.13
CA LEU A 210 -19.00 7.21 10.97
C LEU A 210 -18.11 8.38 10.55
N ASP A 211 -18.45 9.06 9.44
CA ASP A 211 -17.68 10.14 8.85
C ASP A 211 -16.24 9.69 8.53
N VAL A 212 -16.15 8.59 7.77
CA VAL A 212 -14.90 7.96 7.34
C VAL A 212 -14.85 7.94 5.82
N ASP A 213 -13.78 8.48 5.25
CA ASP A 213 -13.62 8.62 3.80
C ASP A 213 -12.84 7.46 3.18
N GLY A 214 -11.87 6.91 3.91
CA GLY A 214 -10.97 5.87 3.42
C GLY A 214 -10.78 4.71 4.39
N TRP A 215 -10.48 3.54 3.83
CA TRP A 215 -10.31 2.31 4.58
C TRP A 215 -8.96 1.65 4.31
N TYR A 216 -8.16 1.42 5.37
CA TYR A 216 -6.91 0.67 5.28
C TYR A 216 -7.16 -0.84 5.25
N ALA A 217 -7.82 -1.29 4.20
CA ALA A 217 -8.17 -2.65 3.86
C ALA A 217 -8.70 -2.70 2.41
N PRO A 218 -8.95 -3.89 1.83
CA PRO A 218 -8.70 -5.23 2.37
C PRO A 218 -7.21 -5.59 2.42
N ALA A 219 -6.87 -6.58 3.27
CA ALA A 219 -5.52 -7.11 3.37
C ALA A 219 -5.43 -8.45 2.63
N VAL A 220 -4.61 -8.52 1.58
CA VAL A 220 -4.60 -9.62 0.61
C VAL A 220 -3.29 -10.42 0.56
N ASN A 221 -2.44 -10.31 1.59
CA ASN A 221 -1.24 -11.14 1.69
C ASN A 221 -1.61 -12.62 1.88
N MET A 222 -0.62 -13.49 1.75
CA MET A 222 -0.84 -14.92 1.68
C MET A 222 -0.74 -15.61 3.05
N HIS A 223 -1.55 -16.64 3.29
CA HIS A 223 -1.33 -17.59 4.38
C HIS A 223 -0.16 -18.50 4.03
N ARG A 224 1.07 -18.07 4.30
CA ARG A 224 2.27 -18.89 4.02
C ARG A 224 2.59 -19.89 5.11
N THR A 225 2.37 -19.49 6.36
CA THR A 225 2.58 -20.33 7.54
C THR A 225 1.55 -20.01 8.61
N ALA A 226 1.17 -21.02 9.38
CA ALA A 226 0.27 -20.82 10.53
C ALA A 226 0.84 -19.84 11.58
N PHE A 227 2.13 -19.62 11.56
CA PHE A 227 2.86 -18.77 12.53
C PHE A 227 3.10 -17.35 12.03
N SER A 228 2.50 -16.92 10.91
CA SER A 228 2.77 -15.60 10.37
C SER A 228 2.35 -14.45 11.29
N GLY A 229 1.38 -14.68 12.17
CA GLY A 229 0.88 -13.70 13.15
C GLY A 229 -0.28 -12.83 12.65
N ARG A 230 -0.52 -12.74 11.34
CA ARG A 230 -1.58 -11.91 10.74
C ARG A 230 -2.54 -12.67 9.81
N ASN A 231 -2.51 -14.00 9.79
CA ASN A 231 -3.41 -14.80 8.96
C ASN A 231 -4.89 -14.46 9.21
N SER A 232 -5.24 -13.95 10.39
CA SER A 232 -6.62 -13.58 10.74
C SER A 232 -7.19 -12.43 9.90
N GLU A 233 -6.33 -11.61 9.27
CA GLU A 233 -6.77 -10.50 8.43
C GLU A 233 -6.57 -10.74 6.92
N TYR A 234 -6.04 -11.92 6.53
CA TYR A 234 -5.84 -12.33 5.15
C TYR A 234 -6.84 -13.41 4.75
N TYR A 235 -7.20 -13.48 3.48
CA TYR A 235 -8.32 -14.30 2.99
C TYR A 235 -7.99 -15.78 2.89
N SER A 236 -6.81 -16.15 2.32
CA SER A 236 -6.53 -17.52 1.92
C SER A 236 -5.03 -17.79 1.73
N GLU A 237 -4.67 -19.07 1.64
CA GLU A 237 -3.41 -19.54 1.07
C GLU A 237 -3.44 -19.62 -0.47
N ASP A 238 -4.63 -19.52 -1.06
CA ASP A 238 -4.83 -19.50 -2.50
C ASP A 238 -4.90 -18.04 -2.98
N PRO A 239 -3.96 -17.61 -3.85
CA PRO A 239 -3.92 -16.24 -4.32
C PRO A 239 -5.13 -15.84 -5.18
N PHE A 240 -5.73 -16.79 -5.89
CA PHE A 240 -6.91 -16.52 -6.71
C PHE A 240 -8.14 -16.27 -5.83
N ILE A 241 -8.40 -17.13 -4.86
CA ILE A 241 -9.54 -16.96 -3.94
C ILE A 241 -9.40 -15.66 -3.16
N GLY A 242 -8.18 -15.39 -2.62
CA GLY A 242 -7.92 -14.14 -1.90
C GLY A 242 -8.17 -12.91 -2.74
N GLY A 243 -7.64 -12.89 -3.96
CA GLY A 243 -7.79 -11.77 -4.88
C GLY A 243 -9.23 -11.60 -5.39
N HIS A 244 -9.91 -12.69 -5.71
CA HIS A 244 -11.30 -12.66 -6.22
C HIS A 244 -12.27 -12.11 -5.18
N ILE A 245 -12.27 -12.67 -3.98
CA ILE A 245 -13.19 -12.21 -2.91
C ILE A 245 -12.89 -10.78 -2.49
N ALA A 246 -11.60 -10.41 -2.38
CA ALA A 246 -11.21 -9.05 -2.03
C ALA A 246 -11.57 -8.03 -3.12
N SER A 247 -11.49 -8.39 -4.41
CA SER A 247 -11.90 -7.48 -5.48
C SER A 247 -13.40 -7.15 -5.42
N LEU A 248 -14.24 -8.15 -5.20
CA LEU A 248 -15.69 -7.97 -5.03
C LEU A 248 -16.04 -7.12 -3.79
N GLU A 249 -15.29 -7.30 -2.70
CA GLU A 249 -15.41 -6.45 -1.51
C GLU A 249 -15.03 -5.00 -1.81
N CYS A 250 -13.94 -4.76 -2.55
CA CYS A 250 -13.56 -3.42 -3.00
C CYS A 250 -14.65 -2.77 -3.87
N GLU A 251 -15.24 -3.52 -4.79
CA GLU A 251 -16.35 -3.06 -5.62
C GLU A 251 -17.55 -2.62 -4.77
N GLY A 252 -17.92 -3.43 -3.77
CA GLY A 252 -18.96 -3.10 -2.80
C GLY A 252 -18.68 -1.79 -2.06
N VAL A 253 -17.48 -1.64 -1.49
CA VAL A 253 -17.06 -0.43 -0.77
C VAL A 253 -17.09 0.80 -1.67
N ALA A 254 -16.48 0.71 -2.86
CA ALA A 254 -16.38 1.82 -3.80
C ALA A 254 -17.75 2.28 -4.32
N SER A 255 -18.71 1.35 -4.50
CA SER A 255 -20.09 1.68 -4.92
C SER A 255 -20.79 2.62 -3.93
N ARG A 256 -20.33 2.69 -2.68
CA ARG A 256 -20.82 3.59 -1.63
C ARG A 256 -20.01 4.88 -1.49
N GLY A 257 -18.96 5.07 -2.32
CA GLY A 257 -18.17 6.29 -2.35
C GLY A 257 -16.99 6.34 -1.37
N MET A 258 -16.66 5.22 -0.71
CA MET A 258 -15.50 5.08 0.15
C MET A 258 -14.32 4.53 -0.64
N TYR A 259 -13.14 5.14 -0.54
CA TYR A 259 -11.93 4.56 -1.14
C TYR A 259 -11.25 3.56 -0.21
N VAL A 260 -10.58 2.58 -0.81
CA VAL A 260 -9.86 1.52 -0.10
C VAL A 260 -8.35 1.67 -0.29
N PHE A 261 -7.56 1.14 0.65
CA PHE A 261 -6.12 0.92 0.50
C PHE A 261 -5.84 -0.56 0.60
N VAL A 262 -5.82 -1.25 -0.52
CA VAL A 262 -5.48 -2.69 -0.57
C VAL A 262 -4.07 -2.90 -0.04
N LYS A 263 -3.89 -3.79 0.93
CA LYS A 263 -2.65 -3.92 1.70
C LYS A 263 -2.21 -5.38 1.89
N HIS A 264 -0.95 -5.66 2.25
CA HIS A 264 0.18 -4.75 2.29
C HIS A 264 1.08 -5.07 1.09
N TYR A 265 1.21 -4.15 0.16
CA TYR A 265 1.91 -4.32 -1.11
C TYR A 265 3.42 -4.21 -0.94
N ALA A 266 4.21 -5.26 -1.07
CA ALA A 266 3.78 -6.66 -1.19
C ALA A 266 4.79 -7.59 -0.50
N ILE A 267 4.45 -8.89 -0.51
CA ILE A 267 5.34 -9.95 -0.03
C ILE A 267 5.59 -9.84 1.49
N ASN A 268 4.60 -9.39 2.24
CA ASN A 268 4.65 -9.24 3.70
C ASN A 268 3.97 -10.44 4.38
N ASP A 269 4.62 -11.60 4.33
CA ASP A 269 4.06 -12.86 4.82
C ASP A 269 4.74 -13.36 6.08
N GLN A 270 5.57 -12.54 6.72
CA GLN A 270 6.21 -12.76 8.01
C GLN A 270 6.12 -11.50 8.86
N GLU A 271 5.63 -11.65 10.11
CA GLU A 271 5.45 -10.54 11.03
C GLU A 271 6.63 -10.30 11.96
N ASP A 272 7.39 -11.35 12.28
CA ASP A 272 8.56 -11.22 13.13
C ASP A 272 9.63 -10.38 12.43
N HIS A 273 10.06 -9.32 13.09
CA HIS A 273 11.01 -8.31 12.58
C HIS A 273 10.55 -7.51 11.34
N ARG A 274 9.26 -7.49 11.01
CA ARG A 274 8.72 -6.76 9.85
C ARG A 274 8.99 -5.25 9.89
N GLY A 275 8.91 -4.68 11.08
CA GLY A 275 9.29 -3.30 11.38
C GLY A 275 10.29 -3.32 12.50
N ASP A 276 11.48 -2.82 12.29
CA ASP A 276 12.50 -2.75 13.30
C ASP A 276 12.06 -1.85 14.45
N ARG A 277 12.14 -2.33 15.68
CA ARG A 277 11.81 -1.56 16.89
C ARG A 277 12.70 -0.32 17.05
N GLU A 278 13.92 -0.37 16.53
CA GLU A 278 14.84 0.74 16.52
C GLU A 278 14.73 1.58 15.24
N GLY A 279 13.87 1.17 14.30
CA GLY A 279 13.55 1.90 13.09
C GLY A 279 14.66 1.93 12.04
N GLN A 280 15.63 1.02 12.08
CA GLN A 280 16.77 1.04 11.16
C GLN A 280 16.59 0.12 9.96
N TYR A 281 16.08 -1.09 10.20
CA TYR A 281 15.99 -2.13 9.18
C TYR A 281 14.63 -2.79 9.21
N SER A 282 14.36 -3.58 8.22
CA SER A 282 13.20 -4.46 8.15
C SER A 282 13.62 -5.79 7.56
N ILE A 283 12.68 -6.73 7.45
CA ILE A 283 12.93 -8.03 6.85
C ILE A 283 13.25 -7.84 5.36
N ALA A 284 14.35 -8.44 4.89
CA ALA A 284 14.64 -8.58 3.47
C ALA A 284 14.05 -9.90 2.96
N THR A 285 13.16 -9.82 1.99
CA THR A 285 12.50 -10.98 1.38
C THR A 285 13.07 -11.22 -0.02
N PHE A 286 13.31 -12.48 -0.35
CA PHE A 286 13.90 -12.87 -1.61
C PHE A 286 13.04 -13.90 -2.30
N LEU A 287 12.80 -13.74 -3.60
CA LEU A 287 12.03 -14.65 -4.42
C LEU A 287 12.34 -14.41 -5.90
N ASN A 288 11.91 -15.35 -6.75
CA ASN A 288 11.98 -15.16 -8.19
C ASN A 288 10.70 -14.49 -8.73
N GLU A 289 10.80 -13.99 -9.96
CA GLU A 289 9.71 -13.30 -10.66
C GLU A 289 8.43 -14.15 -10.74
N GLN A 290 8.57 -15.44 -11.07
CA GLN A 290 7.43 -16.33 -11.23
C GLN A 290 6.66 -16.50 -9.90
N ALA A 291 7.36 -16.80 -8.82
CA ALA A 291 6.74 -16.95 -7.51
C ALA A 291 6.07 -15.64 -7.05
N ALA A 292 6.72 -14.51 -7.30
CA ALA A 292 6.15 -13.20 -6.99
C ALA A 292 4.82 -12.99 -7.72
N ARG A 293 4.80 -13.14 -9.04
CA ARG A 293 3.62 -12.85 -9.87
C ARG A 293 2.48 -13.84 -9.71
N GLU A 294 2.80 -15.13 -9.60
CA GLU A 294 1.77 -16.16 -9.56
C GLU A 294 1.15 -16.32 -8.17
N ILE A 295 1.86 -15.91 -7.11
CA ILE A 295 1.42 -16.12 -5.73
C ILE A 295 1.23 -14.78 -5.00
N TYR A 296 2.32 -14.07 -4.72
CA TYR A 296 2.30 -12.96 -3.76
C TYR A 296 1.71 -11.67 -4.31
N LEU A 297 1.85 -11.43 -5.60
CA LEU A 297 1.35 -10.24 -6.28
C LEU A 297 -0.03 -10.47 -6.91
N LYS A 298 -0.41 -11.73 -7.12
CA LYS A 298 -1.65 -12.09 -7.82
C LYS A 298 -2.92 -11.50 -7.18
N PRO A 299 -3.11 -11.51 -5.85
CA PRO A 299 -4.29 -10.91 -5.25
C PRO A 299 -4.36 -9.39 -5.47
N PHE A 300 -3.22 -8.71 -5.42
CA PHE A 300 -3.15 -7.26 -5.69
C PHE A 300 -3.48 -6.94 -7.14
N GLU A 301 -2.93 -7.73 -8.09
CA GLU A 301 -3.25 -7.59 -9.50
C GLU A 301 -4.75 -7.72 -9.75
N MET A 302 -5.40 -8.69 -9.14
CA MET A 302 -6.85 -8.91 -9.28
C MET A 302 -7.65 -7.74 -8.72
N CYS A 303 -7.30 -7.23 -7.56
CA CYS A 303 -7.94 -6.06 -6.98
C CYS A 303 -7.78 -4.80 -7.85
N VAL A 304 -6.55 -4.53 -8.33
CA VAL A 304 -6.27 -3.35 -9.16
C VAL A 304 -6.98 -3.40 -10.51
N LYS A 305 -7.16 -4.61 -11.05
CA LYS A 305 -7.81 -4.86 -12.36
C LYS A 305 -9.29 -5.26 -12.22
N SER A 306 -9.89 -5.10 -11.03
CA SER A 306 -11.31 -5.35 -10.83
C SER A 306 -12.17 -4.37 -11.63
N ASP A 307 -13.44 -4.69 -11.77
CA ASP A 307 -14.36 -3.90 -12.56
C ASP A 307 -14.57 -2.50 -11.94
N LYS A 308 -14.86 -1.54 -12.80
CA LYS A 308 -15.35 -0.24 -12.37
C LYS A 308 -16.76 -0.40 -11.82
N VAL A 309 -17.12 0.47 -10.89
CA VAL A 309 -18.43 0.47 -10.25
C VAL A 309 -19.17 1.77 -10.49
N GLU A 310 -20.49 1.69 -10.57
CA GLU A 310 -21.35 2.86 -10.56
C GLU A 310 -21.50 3.36 -9.11
N MET A 311 -21.17 4.64 -8.91
CA MET A 311 -21.30 5.33 -7.63
C MET A 311 -22.33 6.45 -7.74
N ASN A 312 -23.22 6.56 -6.77
CA ASN A 312 -24.14 7.68 -6.63
C ASN A 312 -23.48 8.85 -5.90
N TYR A 313 -23.69 10.05 -6.39
CA TYR A 313 -23.21 11.26 -5.73
C TYR A 313 -24.17 12.44 -5.86
N ALA A 314 -24.03 13.40 -4.95
CA ALA A 314 -24.76 14.67 -5.02
C ALA A 314 -24.05 15.61 -5.97
N LYS A 315 -24.66 15.85 -7.14
CA LYS A 315 -24.15 16.82 -8.13
C LYS A 315 -24.63 18.22 -7.78
N ASP A 316 -23.71 19.16 -7.65
CA ASP A 316 -24.03 20.57 -7.53
C ASP A 316 -24.58 21.11 -8.89
N ASN A 317 -25.73 21.74 -8.85
CA ASN A 317 -26.36 22.33 -10.04
C ASN A 317 -25.91 23.78 -10.30
N GLY A 318 -25.06 24.35 -9.45
CA GLY A 318 -24.54 25.71 -9.59
C GLY A 318 -25.51 26.80 -9.15
N ASP A 319 -26.70 26.45 -8.66
CA ASP A 319 -27.74 27.36 -8.16
C ASP A 319 -28.01 27.22 -6.66
N GLY A 320 -27.16 26.48 -5.97
CA GLY A 320 -27.31 26.13 -4.55
C GLY A 320 -28.22 24.92 -4.31
N THR A 321 -28.65 24.22 -5.36
CA THR A 321 -29.38 22.94 -5.26
C THR A 321 -28.50 21.78 -5.66
N TYR A 322 -28.87 20.58 -5.24
CA TYR A 322 -28.18 19.34 -5.59
C TYR A 322 -29.15 18.36 -6.24
N SER A 323 -28.66 17.55 -7.17
CA SER A 323 -29.38 16.47 -7.79
C SER A 323 -28.60 15.16 -7.66
N ASN A 324 -29.33 14.04 -7.61
CA ASN A 324 -28.66 12.73 -7.67
C ASN A 324 -28.07 12.52 -9.07
N ALA A 325 -26.84 12.09 -9.11
CA ALA A 325 -26.15 11.69 -10.32
C ALA A 325 -25.36 10.40 -10.06
N THR A 326 -25.00 9.70 -11.13
CA THR A 326 -24.13 8.54 -11.08
C THR A 326 -22.85 8.81 -11.88
N THR A 327 -21.78 8.18 -11.47
CA THR A 327 -20.53 8.15 -12.22
C THR A 327 -19.89 6.78 -12.08
N GLU A 328 -19.12 6.38 -13.07
CA GLU A 328 -18.35 5.15 -13.05
C GLU A 328 -16.94 5.43 -12.53
N ILE A 329 -16.52 4.75 -11.48
CA ILE A 329 -15.21 4.91 -10.85
C ILE A 329 -14.45 3.58 -10.77
N PRO A 330 -13.11 3.58 -10.76
CA PRO A 330 -12.34 2.40 -10.39
C PRO A 330 -12.69 1.94 -8.97
N SER A 331 -12.83 0.64 -8.76
CA SER A 331 -13.14 0.10 -7.43
C SER A 331 -11.95 0.18 -6.46
N VAL A 332 -10.73 0.26 -6.98
CA VAL A 332 -9.49 0.40 -6.18
C VAL A 332 -8.72 1.62 -6.65
N THR A 333 -8.65 2.63 -5.79
CA THR A 333 -7.88 3.87 -6.00
C THR A 333 -6.83 4.10 -4.92
N GLY A 334 -6.65 3.15 -4.00
CA GLY A 334 -5.61 3.22 -2.98
C GLY A 334 -4.89 1.88 -2.79
N ILE A 335 -3.58 1.97 -2.54
CA ILE A 335 -2.71 0.85 -2.18
C ILE A 335 -1.88 1.24 -0.97
N MET A 336 -1.72 0.33 0.00
CA MET A 336 -0.78 0.51 1.11
C MET A 336 0.42 -0.41 0.91
N THR A 337 1.62 0.19 0.88
CA THR A 337 2.86 -0.57 0.78
C THR A 337 3.23 -1.21 2.11
N SER A 338 4.03 -2.27 2.06
CA SER A 338 4.40 -3.05 3.23
C SER A 338 5.69 -2.59 3.91
N PHE A 339 5.93 -3.08 5.13
CA PHE A 339 7.16 -2.78 5.90
C PHE A 339 8.40 -3.44 5.33
N ASN A 340 8.28 -4.68 4.83
CA ASN A 340 9.42 -5.48 4.40
C ASN A 340 10.16 -4.87 3.22
N ARG A 341 11.35 -5.37 3.02
CA ARG A 341 12.14 -5.14 1.80
C ARG A 341 11.90 -6.27 0.82
N VAL A 342 11.91 -5.96 -0.46
CA VAL A 342 11.93 -6.91 -1.57
C VAL A 342 13.33 -6.87 -2.18
N GLY A 343 14.07 -7.98 -2.04
CA GLY A 343 15.52 -7.90 -2.07
C GLY A 343 16.01 -7.05 -0.89
N TYR A 344 16.88 -6.09 -1.16
CA TYR A 344 17.38 -5.15 -0.17
C TYR A 344 16.62 -3.81 -0.15
N THR A 345 15.74 -3.56 -1.12
CA THR A 345 15.01 -2.29 -1.26
C THR A 345 13.67 -2.37 -0.55
N TRP A 346 13.36 -1.38 0.28
CA TRP A 346 12.08 -1.27 0.96
C TRP A 346 10.91 -1.26 -0.05
N ALA A 347 9.84 -2.00 0.22
CA ALA A 347 8.70 -2.16 -0.68
C ALA A 347 8.04 -0.83 -1.08
N GLY A 348 7.91 0.11 -0.12
CA GLY A 348 7.35 1.45 -0.36
C GLY A 348 8.28 2.41 -1.10
N GLY A 349 9.52 2.02 -1.31
CA GLY A 349 10.52 2.77 -2.07
C GLY A 349 11.12 1.99 -3.24
N ASN A 350 10.39 1.01 -3.78
CA ASN A 350 10.85 0.11 -4.84
C ASN A 350 10.21 0.48 -6.18
N TYR A 351 10.96 1.18 -7.03
CA TYR A 351 10.51 1.67 -8.33
C TYR A 351 10.00 0.55 -9.25
N ASN A 352 10.70 -0.59 -9.27
CA ASN A 352 10.32 -1.70 -10.14
C ASN A 352 8.94 -2.27 -9.75
N MET A 353 8.65 -2.34 -8.45
CA MET A 353 7.34 -2.80 -7.97
C MET A 353 6.25 -1.74 -8.14
N ILE A 354 6.56 -0.49 -7.82
CA ILE A 354 5.56 0.58 -7.80
C ILE A 354 5.35 1.15 -9.20
N THR A 355 6.36 1.76 -9.79
CA THR A 355 6.22 2.35 -11.12
C THR A 355 6.23 1.30 -12.20
N GLY A 356 7.19 0.37 -12.17
CA GLY A 356 7.33 -0.65 -13.21
C GLY A 356 6.11 -1.56 -13.31
N LEU A 357 5.68 -2.12 -12.21
CA LEU A 357 4.66 -3.15 -12.18
C LEU A 357 3.26 -2.57 -11.92
N LEU A 358 3.06 -1.89 -10.77
CA LEU A 358 1.74 -1.44 -10.34
C LEU A 358 1.19 -0.33 -11.26
N ARG A 359 1.97 0.73 -11.54
CA ARG A 359 1.51 1.84 -12.37
C ARG A 359 1.57 1.54 -13.87
N ASN A 360 2.74 1.15 -14.38
CA ASN A 360 2.92 1.01 -15.82
C ASN A 360 2.31 -0.28 -16.36
N GLU A 361 2.61 -1.43 -15.75
CA GLU A 361 2.13 -2.71 -16.27
C GLU A 361 0.64 -2.91 -15.96
N TRP A 362 0.20 -2.70 -14.71
CA TRP A 362 -1.20 -2.90 -14.33
C TRP A 362 -2.10 -1.68 -14.56
N GLY A 363 -1.53 -0.52 -14.85
CA GLY A 363 -2.28 0.70 -15.14
C GLY A 363 -2.94 1.34 -13.92
N PHE A 364 -2.39 1.13 -12.72
CA PHE A 364 -2.94 1.70 -11.51
C PHE A 364 -2.74 3.22 -11.45
N HIS A 365 -3.82 3.93 -11.28
CA HIS A 365 -3.86 5.36 -10.97
C HIS A 365 -4.55 5.55 -9.61
N GLY A 366 -3.90 6.28 -8.73
CA GLY A 366 -4.45 6.54 -7.40
C GLY A 366 -3.38 6.59 -6.32
N PHE A 367 -3.82 6.74 -5.09
CA PHE A 367 -3.01 7.02 -3.93
C PHE A 367 -2.26 5.78 -3.42
N ILE A 368 -0.94 5.79 -3.44
CA ILE A 368 -0.10 4.78 -2.80
C ILE A 368 0.46 5.35 -1.49
N ILE A 369 -0.06 4.85 -0.38
CA ILE A 369 0.39 5.22 0.97
C ILE A 369 1.37 4.17 1.52
N THR A 370 2.24 4.56 2.45
CA THR A 370 3.07 3.59 3.19
C THR A 370 2.26 2.89 4.27
N ASP A 371 2.78 1.78 4.81
CA ASP A 371 2.36 1.31 6.14
C ASP A 371 2.80 2.32 7.22
N ASN A 372 2.42 2.13 8.50
CA ASN A 372 2.66 3.08 9.57
C ASN A 372 4.16 3.43 9.71
N ALA A 373 4.49 4.66 9.38
CA ALA A 373 5.86 5.16 9.27
C ALA A 373 6.27 6.07 10.45
N ASN A 374 5.54 6.05 11.55
CA ASN A 374 5.85 6.91 12.71
C ASN A 374 7.25 6.67 13.30
N THR A 375 7.74 5.43 13.22
CA THR A 375 9.03 5.03 13.80
C THR A 375 10.01 4.44 12.78
N GLY A 376 9.57 4.18 11.55
CA GLY A 376 10.38 3.53 10.51
C GLY A 376 11.45 4.43 9.91
N VAL A 377 12.67 4.35 10.41
CA VAL A 377 13.82 5.13 9.93
C VAL A 377 14.16 4.82 8.47
N PHE A 378 13.97 3.55 8.07
CA PHE A 378 14.23 3.07 6.71
C PHE A 378 13.15 3.46 5.70
N MET A 379 12.01 3.96 6.18
CA MET A 379 10.88 4.38 5.34
C MET A 379 11.06 5.85 4.94
N ASP A 380 11.95 6.11 4.01
CA ASP A 380 12.30 7.45 3.55
C ASP A 380 11.29 7.98 2.52
N ALA A 381 10.80 9.21 2.72
CA ALA A 381 9.80 9.79 1.82
C ALA A 381 10.39 10.26 0.48
N GLY A 382 11.66 10.61 0.43
CA GLY A 382 12.34 10.93 -0.83
C GLY A 382 12.50 9.68 -1.70
N GLN A 383 12.93 8.55 -1.10
CA GLN A 383 12.95 7.26 -1.79
C GLN A 383 11.55 6.86 -2.27
N MET A 384 10.53 7.07 -1.43
CA MET A 384 9.14 6.75 -1.71
C MET A 384 8.62 7.44 -2.97
N ILE A 385 8.75 8.79 -3.06
CA ILE A 385 8.25 9.52 -4.23
C ILE A 385 9.05 9.19 -5.50
N GLN A 386 10.36 8.99 -5.39
CA GLN A 386 11.19 8.57 -6.54
C GLN A 386 10.82 7.18 -7.05
N ALA A 387 10.24 6.34 -6.21
CA ALA A 387 9.72 5.04 -6.60
C ALA A 387 8.31 5.11 -7.21
N GLY A 388 7.63 6.26 -7.12
CA GLY A 388 6.27 6.46 -7.63
C GLY A 388 5.16 6.22 -6.60
N ALA A 389 5.49 6.12 -5.29
CA ALA A 389 4.49 6.16 -4.21
C ALA A 389 4.28 7.60 -3.72
N ASP A 390 3.23 7.86 -2.97
CA ASP A 390 2.69 9.21 -2.87
C ASP A 390 2.72 9.81 -1.46
N GLY A 391 2.26 9.06 -0.47
CA GLY A 391 2.07 9.61 0.86
C GLY A 391 2.62 8.72 1.97
N LYS A 392 3.21 9.37 2.98
CA LYS A 392 3.73 8.68 4.15
C LYS A 392 2.67 8.59 5.23
N LEU A 393 2.31 7.37 5.66
CA LEU A 393 1.38 7.16 6.77
C LEU A 393 2.06 7.55 8.08
N THR A 394 2.09 8.82 8.35
CA THR A 394 2.52 9.41 9.63
C THR A 394 1.75 10.69 9.91
N ASN A 395 1.43 10.92 11.15
CA ASN A 395 0.90 12.17 11.68
C ASN A 395 1.93 12.90 12.55
N LEU A 396 3.18 12.43 12.55
CA LEU A 396 4.30 13.06 13.24
C LEU A 396 5.14 13.86 12.24
N PRO A 397 5.26 15.19 12.39
CA PRO A 397 6.05 16.02 11.47
C PRO A 397 7.52 15.57 11.34
N THR A 398 8.05 14.98 12.41
CA THR A 398 9.44 14.46 12.46
C THR A 398 9.60 13.07 11.85
N GLY A 399 8.49 12.35 11.64
CA GLY A 399 8.51 10.98 11.12
C GLY A 399 8.82 10.88 9.63
N ALA A 400 8.67 11.97 8.89
CA ALA A 400 8.83 11.96 7.44
C ALA A 400 10.28 11.90 6.99
N ARG A 401 11.20 12.51 7.72
CA ARG A 401 12.64 12.66 7.38
C ARG A 401 12.91 13.21 5.97
N TYR A 402 11.98 13.95 5.45
CA TYR A 402 12.02 14.53 4.11
C TYR A 402 11.55 15.97 4.17
N THR A 403 12.20 16.82 3.43
CA THR A 403 11.79 18.21 3.22
C THR A 403 11.73 18.47 1.73
N PHE A 404 10.55 18.76 1.23
CA PHE A 404 10.31 19.09 -0.17
C PHE A 404 11.15 20.31 -0.59
N ASN A 405 12.03 20.13 -1.56
CA ASN A 405 12.89 21.18 -2.06
C ASN A 405 12.24 21.88 -3.28
N LYS A 406 11.56 22.97 -3.05
CA LYS A 406 10.85 23.74 -4.09
C LYS A 406 11.73 24.26 -5.26
N ASN A 407 13.04 24.19 -5.12
CA ASN A 407 14.00 24.65 -6.15
C ASN A 407 14.63 23.47 -6.90
N ASP A 408 14.29 22.23 -6.56
CA ASP A 408 14.79 21.03 -7.18
C ASP A 408 13.77 20.46 -8.17
N VAL A 409 14.20 20.30 -9.43
CA VAL A 409 13.33 19.79 -10.50
C VAL A 409 12.91 18.34 -10.25
N SER A 410 13.78 17.53 -9.67
CA SER A 410 13.47 16.14 -9.36
C SER A 410 12.41 16.03 -8.25
N ASP A 411 12.57 16.81 -7.17
CA ASP A 411 11.55 16.88 -6.11
C ASP A 411 10.19 17.36 -6.64
N TYR A 412 10.23 18.35 -7.54
CA TYR A 412 9.00 18.84 -8.18
C TYR A 412 8.34 17.79 -9.06
N HIS A 413 9.11 17.14 -9.92
CA HIS A 413 8.63 16.11 -10.84
C HIS A 413 7.90 14.99 -10.10
N TYR A 414 8.60 14.30 -9.20
CA TYR A 414 8.04 13.18 -8.44
C TYR A 414 6.99 13.65 -7.41
N GLY A 415 7.20 14.81 -6.81
CA GLY A 415 6.23 15.38 -5.88
C GLY A 415 4.92 15.76 -6.55
N ARG A 416 4.98 16.33 -7.79
CA ARG A 416 3.78 16.67 -8.55
C ARG A 416 2.96 15.44 -8.91
N GLU A 417 3.61 14.36 -9.31
CA GLU A 417 2.95 13.08 -9.57
C GLU A 417 2.31 12.53 -8.28
N ALA A 418 3.05 12.53 -7.18
CA ALA A 418 2.53 12.06 -5.89
C ALA A 418 1.29 12.82 -5.42
N VAL A 419 1.31 14.16 -5.45
CA VAL A 419 0.14 14.95 -5.03
C VAL A 419 -1.03 14.81 -6.00
N HIS A 420 -0.78 14.63 -7.30
CA HIS A 420 -1.82 14.33 -8.27
C HIS A 420 -2.55 13.02 -7.92
N ASN A 421 -1.80 11.94 -7.66
CA ASN A 421 -2.37 10.64 -7.28
C ASN A 421 -3.22 10.72 -6.00
N ILE A 422 -2.75 11.46 -4.99
CA ILE A 422 -3.51 11.68 -3.76
C ILE A 422 -4.81 12.43 -4.06
N LEU A 423 -4.74 13.53 -4.81
CA LEU A 423 -5.90 14.37 -5.12
C LEU A 423 -6.89 13.64 -6.03
N TYR A 424 -6.41 12.82 -6.97
CA TYR A 424 -7.25 12.02 -7.85
C TYR A 424 -8.11 11.01 -7.08
N THR A 425 -7.53 10.35 -6.09
CA THR A 425 -8.28 9.41 -5.24
C THR A 425 -9.37 10.11 -4.41
N ILE A 426 -9.13 11.34 -4.00
CA ILE A 426 -10.04 12.08 -3.11
C ILE A 426 -11.15 12.82 -3.89
N ALA A 427 -10.89 13.18 -5.14
CA ALA A 427 -11.85 13.88 -5.99
C ALA A 427 -13.04 13.02 -6.41
#